data_809a6f05d664f0a9b3d2799e3c7339b1
#
_entry.id   809a6f05d664f0a9b3d2799e3c7339b1
#
_cell.length_a   1.000
_cell.length_b   1.000
_cell.length_c   1.000
_cell.angle_alpha   90.00
_cell.angle_beta   90.00
_cell.angle_gamma   90.00
#
_symmetry.space_group_name_H-M   'P 1'
#
loop_
_entity.id
_entity.type
_entity.pdbx_description
1 polymer ?
#
loop_
_entity_poly.entity_id
_entity_poly.type
_entity_poly.pdbx_seq_one_letter_code
_entity_poly.pdbx_strand_id
1 'polypeptide(L)'
;MDVKDFCSAMESEMTSWKAKMYDAMRKIDRLGTAEKEKMLMNIQDLNMLMDDMAKRVEQLRTECPSDWSPIKKDLEQGSIDMRGKYEETMEFIGNASPVSIPG
;
A
#
# COMPACT_ATOMS: atom_id res chain seq x y z
N MET A 1 -18.06 -8.81 -12.81
CA MET A 1 -17.83 -7.43 -12.37
C MET A 1 -17.46 -6.56 -13.57
N ASP A 2 -18.09 -5.41 -13.68
CA ASP A 2 -17.82 -4.50 -14.77
C ASP A 2 -16.51 -3.80 -14.47
N VAL A 3 -15.75 -3.45 -15.49
CA VAL A 3 -14.46 -2.81 -15.35
C VAL A 3 -14.60 -1.46 -14.61
N LYS A 4 -15.69 -0.77 -14.83
CA LYS A 4 -15.92 0.52 -14.21
C LYS A 4 -16.10 0.36 -12.69
N ASP A 5 -16.81 -0.67 -12.27
CA ASP A 5 -17.04 -0.96 -10.86
C ASP A 5 -15.72 -1.41 -10.22
N PHE A 6 -14.93 -2.18 -10.96
CA PHE A 6 -13.64 -2.63 -10.47
C PHE A 6 -12.70 -1.44 -10.25
N CYS A 7 -12.64 -0.51 -11.21
CA CYS A 7 -11.80 0.69 -11.08
C CYS A 7 -12.23 1.55 -9.89
N SER A 8 -13.53 1.70 -9.67
CA SER A 8 -14.05 2.45 -8.52
C SER A 8 -13.65 1.80 -7.20
N ALA A 9 -13.76 0.47 -7.14
CA ALA A 9 -13.38 -0.28 -5.94
C ALA A 9 -11.88 -0.14 -5.67
N MET A 10 -11.06 -0.20 -6.71
CA MET A 10 -9.61 -0.08 -6.55
C MET A 10 -9.21 1.34 -6.14
N GLU A 11 -9.90 2.36 -6.65
CA GLU A 11 -9.62 3.73 -6.25
C GLU A 11 -9.94 3.95 -4.77
N SER A 12 -11.04 3.37 -4.29
CA SER A 12 -11.42 3.44 -2.88
C SER A 12 -10.37 2.73 -2.03
N GLU A 13 -9.92 1.57 -2.47
CA GLU A 13 -8.89 0.83 -1.76
C GLU A 13 -7.58 1.61 -1.68
N MET A 14 -7.19 2.24 -2.78
CA MET A 14 -5.97 3.04 -2.81
C MET A 14 -6.05 4.25 -1.90
N THR A 15 -7.21 4.89 -1.81
CA THR A 15 -7.43 6.00 -0.90
C THR A 15 -7.25 5.52 0.55
N SER A 16 -7.78 4.35 0.86
CA SER A 16 -7.65 3.74 2.18
C SER A 16 -6.17 3.45 2.48
N TRP A 17 -5.43 2.94 1.49
CA TRP A 17 -4.01 2.65 1.65
C TRP A 17 -3.19 3.90 1.89
N LYS A 18 -3.52 5.00 1.22
CA LYS A 18 -2.82 6.27 1.44
C LYS A 18 -2.98 6.74 2.89
N ALA A 19 -4.19 6.60 3.44
CA ALA A 19 -4.45 6.95 4.83
C ALA A 19 -3.66 6.07 5.79
N LYS A 20 -3.62 4.77 5.51
CA LYS A 20 -2.87 3.82 6.33
C LYS A 20 -1.38 4.10 6.30
N MET A 21 -0.86 4.45 5.13
CA MET A 21 0.55 4.76 4.98
C MET A 21 0.93 6.04 5.71
N TYR A 22 0.03 7.02 5.70
CA TYR A 22 0.25 8.27 6.42
C TYR A 22 0.37 7.97 7.92
N ASP A 23 -0.50 7.13 8.44
CA ASP A 23 -0.47 6.73 9.84
C ASP A 23 0.83 5.96 10.17
N ALA A 24 1.24 5.07 9.29
CA ALA A 24 2.47 4.32 9.44
C ALA A 24 3.68 5.25 9.50
N MET A 25 3.72 6.26 8.64
CA MET A 25 4.82 7.23 8.64
C MET A 25 4.90 8.01 9.93
N ARG A 26 3.76 8.36 10.50
CA ARG A 26 3.72 9.06 11.79
C ARG A 26 4.31 8.19 12.89
N LYS A 27 4.03 6.90 12.85
CA LYS A 27 4.57 5.96 13.84
C LYS A 27 6.07 5.75 13.63
N ILE A 28 6.50 5.70 12.38
CA ILE A 28 7.92 5.56 12.04
C ILE A 28 8.73 6.75 12.54
N ASP A 29 8.17 7.94 12.51
CA ASP A 29 8.86 9.14 12.98
C ASP A 29 9.21 9.07 14.45
N ARG A 30 8.57 8.20 15.19
CA ARG A 30 8.83 8.02 16.64
C ARG A 30 9.91 6.98 16.92
N LEU A 31 10.39 6.30 15.89
CA LEU A 31 11.42 5.29 16.07
C LEU A 31 12.82 5.90 16.14
N GLY A 32 13.76 5.12 16.62
CA GLY A 32 15.15 5.53 16.64
C GLY A 32 15.68 5.61 15.21
N THR A 33 16.81 6.26 15.01
CA THR A 33 17.36 6.53 13.68
C THR A 33 17.53 5.27 12.83
N ALA A 34 18.11 4.23 13.40
CA ALA A 34 18.37 3.01 12.63
C ALA A 34 17.08 2.31 12.18
N GLU A 35 16.12 2.20 13.08
CA GLU A 35 14.85 1.57 12.79
C GLU A 35 14.04 2.43 11.82
N LYS A 36 14.13 3.74 11.99
CA LYS A 36 13.45 4.68 11.12
C LYS A 36 13.92 4.54 9.68
N GLU A 37 15.23 4.49 9.46
CA GLU A 37 15.79 4.32 8.13
C GLU A 37 15.33 3.02 7.48
N LYS A 38 15.31 1.96 8.28
CA LYS A 38 14.89 0.65 7.79
C LYS A 38 13.43 0.66 7.37
N MET A 39 12.57 1.29 8.17
CA MET A 39 11.15 1.34 7.86
C MET A 39 10.83 2.28 6.71
N LEU A 40 11.63 3.33 6.52
CA LEU A 40 11.45 4.22 5.38
C LEU A 40 11.64 3.48 4.06
N MET A 41 12.51 2.47 4.03
CA MET A 41 12.67 1.63 2.84
C MET A 41 11.39 0.84 2.56
N ASN A 42 10.74 0.33 3.59
CA ASN A 42 9.48 -0.39 3.42
C ASN A 42 8.38 0.55 2.90
N ILE A 43 8.34 1.78 3.42
CA ILE A 43 7.36 2.77 2.96
C ILE A 43 7.62 3.13 1.50
N GLN A 44 8.88 3.21 1.10
CA GLN A 44 9.25 3.50 -0.27
C GLN A 44 8.75 2.37 -1.19
N ASP A 45 8.92 1.12 -0.77
CA ASP A 45 8.43 -0.02 -1.54
C ASP A 45 6.91 0.01 -1.65
N LEU A 46 6.20 0.36 -0.58
CA LEU A 46 4.75 0.49 -0.61
C LEU A 46 4.31 1.60 -1.56
N ASN A 47 5.03 2.72 -1.56
CA ASN A 47 4.72 3.82 -2.47
C ASN A 47 4.89 3.40 -3.93
N MET A 48 5.93 2.62 -4.22
CA MET A 48 6.16 2.11 -5.57
C MET A 48 5.04 1.17 -6.01
N LEU A 49 4.59 0.30 -5.11
CA LEU A 49 3.48 -0.61 -5.40
C LEU A 49 2.20 0.19 -5.65
N MET A 50 1.93 1.21 -4.85
CA MET A 50 0.76 2.05 -5.04
C MET A 50 0.80 2.80 -6.36
N ASP A 51 1.96 3.34 -6.73
CA ASP A 51 2.10 4.06 -7.99
C ASP A 51 1.86 3.13 -9.18
N ASP A 52 2.36 1.92 -9.11
CA ASP A 52 2.16 0.94 -10.16
C ASP A 52 0.68 0.57 -10.30
N MET A 53 0.02 0.36 -9.18
CA MET A 53 -1.42 0.07 -9.17
C MET A 53 -2.22 1.24 -9.72
N ALA A 54 -1.86 2.47 -9.36
CA ALA A 54 -2.54 3.66 -9.84
C ALA A 54 -2.44 3.78 -11.35
N LYS A 55 -1.27 3.48 -11.91
CA LYS A 55 -1.07 3.51 -13.36
C LYS A 55 -1.91 2.47 -14.06
N ARG A 56 -2.04 1.28 -13.47
CA ARG A 56 -2.85 0.21 -14.06
C ARG A 56 -4.33 0.53 -14.02
N VAL A 57 -4.79 1.14 -12.92
CA VAL A 57 -6.18 1.56 -12.81
C VAL A 57 -6.48 2.65 -13.85
N GLU A 58 -5.57 3.61 -14.02
CA GLU A 58 -5.72 4.67 -14.99
C GLU A 58 -5.76 4.11 -16.42
N GLN A 59 -4.92 3.10 -16.69
CA GLN A 59 -4.90 2.43 -17.98
C GLN A 59 -6.25 1.77 -18.27
N LEU A 60 -6.84 1.11 -17.27
CA LEU A 60 -8.14 0.48 -17.44
C LEU A 60 -9.23 1.51 -17.69
N ARG A 61 -9.10 2.68 -17.08
CA ARG A 61 -10.11 3.72 -17.21
C ARG A 61 -10.05 4.39 -18.59
N THR A 62 -8.86 4.60 -19.12
CA THR A 62 -8.70 5.33 -20.37
C THR A 62 -8.58 4.44 -21.59
N GLU A 63 -7.93 3.30 -21.48
CA GLU A 63 -7.71 2.40 -22.60
C GLU A 63 -7.96 0.96 -22.21
N CYS A 64 -9.20 0.63 -21.88
CA CYS A 64 -9.52 -0.71 -21.44
C CYS A 64 -9.41 -1.70 -22.61
N PRO A 65 -8.54 -2.69 -22.53
CA PRO A 65 -8.41 -3.68 -23.61
C PRO A 65 -9.63 -4.61 -23.55
N SER A 66 -9.90 -5.32 -24.62
CA SER A 66 -11.04 -6.22 -24.71
C SER A 66 -10.95 -7.27 -23.61
N ASP A 67 -9.76 -7.78 -23.36
CA ASP A 67 -9.55 -8.71 -22.27
C ASP A 67 -8.69 -8.01 -21.23
N TRP A 68 -9.32 -7.53 -20.17
CA TRP A 68 -8.61 -6.85 -19.09
C TRP A 68 -8.32 -7.77 -17.91
N SER A 69 -8.61 -9.07 -18.04
CA SER A 69 -8.37 -10.04 -16.98
C SER A 69 -6.94 -10.06 -16.46
N PRO A 70 -5.91 -9.97 -17.31
CA PRO A 70 -4.53 -9.95 -16.81
C PRO A 70 -4.25 -8.75 -15.93
N ILE A 71 -4.77 -7.58 -16.27
CA ILE A 71 -4.58 -6.37 -15.49
C ILE A 71 -5.30 -6.47 -14.15
N LYS A 72 -6.52 -7.04 -14.18
CA LYS A 72 -7.28 -7.27 -12.96
C LYS A 72 -6.51 -8.17 -12.01
N LYS A 73 -5.92 -9.24 -12.55
CA LYS A 73 -5.16 -10.21 -11.77
C LYS A 73 -3.94 -9.55 -11.14
N ASP A 74 -3.25 -8.71 -11.88
CA ASP A 74 -2.08 -7.99 -11.40
C ASP A 74 -2.46 -7.01 -10.28
N LEU A 75 -3.60 -6.34 -10.42
CA LEU A 75 -4.08 -5.42 -9.39
C LEU A 75 -4.49 -6.16 -8.12
N GLU A 76 -5.15 -7.30 -8.28
CA GLU A 76 -5.53 -8.13 -7.12
C GLU A 76 -4.29 -8.65 -6.39
N GLN A 77 -3.28 -9.07 -7.15
CA GLN A 77 -2.03 -9.52 -6.56
C GLN A 77 -1.31 -8.35 -5.87
N GLY A 78 -1.33 -7.17 -6.49
CA GLY A 78 -0.75 -5.97 -5.89
C GLY A 78 -1.38 -5.61 -4.55
N SER A 79 -2.69 -5.78 -4.42
CA SER A 79 -3.40 -5.54 -3.17
C SER A 79 -2.93 -6.50 -2.08
N ILE A 80 -2.74 -7.77 -2.43
CA ILE A 80 -2.26 -8.78 -1.50
C ILE A 80 -0.84 -8.43 -1.05
N ASP A 81 0.01 -8.05 -2.00
CA ASP A 81 1.40 -7.71 -1.72
C ASP A 81 1.50 -6.48 -0.83
N MET A 82 0.65 -5.46 -1.08
CA MET A 82 0.60 -4.27 -0.25
C MET A 82 0.18 -4.58 1.17
N ARG A 83 -0.82 -5.44 1.32
CA ARG A 83 -1.29 -5.84 2.64
C ARG A 83 -0.19 -6.54 3.43
N GLY A 84 0.48 -7.50 2.79
CA GLY A 84 1.57 -8.23 3.43
C GLY A 84 2.71 -7.32 3.86
N LYS A 85 3.09 -6.39 2.98
CA LYS A 85 4.18 -5.46 3.27
C LYS A 85 3.80 -4.49 4.38
N TYR A 86 2.56 -4.02 4.36
CA TYR A 86 2.05 -3.11 5.38
C TYR A 86 2.00 -3.80 6.75
N GLU A 87 1.50 -5.04 6.80
CA GLU A 87 1.42 -5.80 8.05
C GLU A 87 2.82 -6.06 8.61
N GLU A 88 3.76 -6.39 7.74
CA GLU A 88 5.16 -6.59 8.14
C GLU A 88 5.74 -5.32 8.74
N THR A 89 5.46 -4.18 8.10
CA THR A 89 5.92 -2.88 8.58
C THR A 89 5.34 -2.55 9.95
N MET A 90 4.04 -2.76 10.10
CA MET A 90 3.37 -2.46 11.38
C MET A 90 3.83 -3.39 12.50
N GLU A 91 4.11 -4.64 12.18
CA GLU A 91 4.62 -5.58 13.15
C GLU A 91 6.01 -5.16 13.63
N PHE A 92 6.85 -4.73 12.70
CA PHE A 92 8.17 -4.26 13.05
C PHE A 92 8.09 -3.03 13.95
N ILE A 93 7.21 -2.08 13.62
CA ILE A 93 7.02 -0.88 14.41
C ILE A 93 6.57 -1.23 15.84
N GLY A 94 5.64 -2.17 15.96
CA GLY A 94 5.14 -2.62 17.24
C GLY A 94 6.25 -3.23 18.10
N ASN A 95 7.17 -3.94 17.49
CA ASN A 95 8.26 -4.58 18.22
C ASN A 95 9.39 -3.61 18.54
N ALA A 96 9.62 -2.64 17.66
CA ALA A 96 10.70 -1.70 17.81
C ALA A 96 10.40 -0.51 18.73
N SER A 97 9.16 -0.25 19.00
CA SER A 97 8.82 0.88 19.83
C SER A 97 8.18 0.41 21.12
N PRO A 98 8.88 -0.26 21.84
CA PRO A 98 8.39 -0.94 22.99
C PRO A 98 8.09 -0.02 24.05
N VAL A 99 8.76 0.79 24.08
CA VAL A 99 8.67 1.64 25.00
C VAL A 99 7.56 2.38 25.18
N SER A 100 7.26 2.76 24.29
CA SER A 100 6.21 3.57 24.28
C SER A 100 5.26 3.21 25.29
N ILE A 101 5.35 2.52 25.74
CA ILE A 101 4.46 2.13 26.52
C ILE A 101 4.09 2.60 27.51
N PRO A 102 4.05 2.87 27.72
CA PRO A 102 3.71 3.18 28.60
C PRO A 102 2.82 3.05 29.06
N GLY A 103 2.79 2.95 28.87
CA GLY A 103 1.93 2.81 29.45
C GLY A 103 1.14 3.31 29.71
#